data_8db5b5de9ea352cd73ff0409a70fda4d
#
_entry.id   8db5b5de9ea352cd73ff0409a70fda4d
#
_cell.length_a   1.000
_cell.length_b   1.000
_cell.length_c   1.000
_cell.angle_alpha   90.00
_cell.angle_beta   90.00
_cell.angle_gamma   90.00
#
_symmetry.space_group_name_H-M   'P 1'
#
loop_
_entity.id
_entity.type
_entity.pdbx_description
1 polymer ?
#
loop_
_entity_poly.entity_id
_entity_poly.type
_entity_poly.pdbx_seq_one_letter_code
_entity_poly.pdbx_strand_id
1 'polypeptide(L)'
;YVKEFFNYFVNKTKTDYIYAHMSDYDVSYHIQKKNNKSDLLTIRLEPTIKNSTKGAPFDNDGVALKKLPIIEKGIVKTLWGSNSKSQYLNKQVHGNYQNVIVNAGTLTKDDLIDENYLEVVSLSDFSIDPITGDFGSEIRLAYLYSKGKERQIVTGGSISGNVNLSLDTLRFTNETVQHNNYIGPKKVLLDKIQVNKGWF
;
A
#
# COMPACT_ATOMS: atom_id res chain seq x y z
N TYR A 1 -4.01 8.40 -1.46
CA TYR A 1 -4.49 7.05 -1.79
C TYR A 1 -3.34 6.03 -1.85
N VAL A 2 -2.14 6.42 -2.30
CA VAL A 2 -0.98 5.51 -2.37
C VAL A 2 -0.58 5.01 -0.98
N LYS A 3 -0.62 5.87 0.03
CA LYS A 3 -0.39 5.47 1.43
C LYS A 3 -1.44 4.45 1.89
N GLU A 4 -2.71 4.67 1.59
CA GLU A 4 -3.81 3.77 1.94
C GLU A 4 -3.66 2.40 1.25
N PHE A 5 -3.21 2.40 -0.01
CA PHE A 5 -2.89 1.18 -0.74
C PHE A 5 -1.82 0.35 -0.03
N PHE A 6 -0.71 0.96 0.37
CA PHE A 6 0.34 0.22 1.09
C PHE A 6 -0.04 -0.12 2.53
N ASN A 7 -0.87 0.71 3.17
CA ASN A 7 -1.38 0.42 4.51
C ASN A 7 -2.23 -0.87 4.56
N TYR A 8 -2.88 -1.26 3.46
CA TYR A 8 -3.55 -2.55 3.37
C TYR A 8 -2.58 -3.69 3.74
N PHE A 9 -1.41 -3.74 3.13
CA PHE A 9 -0.40 -4.78 3.41
C PHE A 9 0.22 -4.62 4.80
N VAL A 10 0.45 -3.39 5.26
CA VAL A 10 0.96 -3.11 6.60
C VAL A 10 0.00 -3.67 7.65
N ASN A 11 -1.29 -3.43 7.49
CA ASN A 11 -2.32 -3.90 8.42
C ASN A 11 -2.47 -5.43 8.38
N LYS A 12 -2.34 -6.07 7.21
CA LYS A 12 -2.37 -7.54 7.09
C LYS A 12 -1.26 -8.22 7.90
N THR A 13 -0.14 -7.55 8.18
CA THR A 13 0.94 -8.08 9.05
C THR A 13 0.74 -7.76 10.53
N LYS A 14 -0.34 -7.04 10.89
CA LYS A 14 -0.60 -6.63 12.26
C LYS A 14 -1.30 -7.73 13.07
N THR A 15 -0.78 -8.05 14.24
CA THR A 15 -1.37 -9.09 15.12
C THR A 15 -2.80 -8.77 15.53
N ASP A 16 -3.16 -7.48 15.62
CA ASP A 16 -4.53 -7.04 15.88
C ASP A 16 -5.49 -7.45 14.75
N TYR A 17 -5.06 -7.38 13.48
CA TYR A 17 -5.86 -7.83 12.34
C TYR A 17 -5.95 -9.35 12.25
N ILE A 18 -4.86 -10.06 12.57
CA ILE A 18 -4.85 -11.53 12.64
C ILE A 18 -5.79 -12.02 13.75
N TYR A 19 -5.73 -11.39 14.93
CA TYR A 19 -6.63 -11.69 16.04
C TYR A 19 -8.11 -11.46 15.68
N ALA A 20 -8.40 -10.42 14.93
CA ALA A 20 -9.76 -10.07 14.47
C ALA A 20 -10.23 -10.88 13.24
N HIS A 21 -9.46 -11.87 12.78
CA HIS A 21 -9.71 -12.65 11.57
C HIS A 21 -9.84 -11.81 10.27
N MET A 22 -9.20 -10.64 10.24
CA MET A 22 -9.11 -9.79 9.06
C MET A 22 -7.86 -10.09 8.22
N SER A 23 -6.97 -10.97 8.70
CA SER A 23 -5.76 -11.39 8.02
C SER A 23 -5.40 -12.83 8.37
N ASP A 24 -4.93 -13.56 7.38
CA ASP A 24 -4.35 -14.89 7.45
C ASP A 24 -2.82 -14.88 7.28
N TYR A 25 -2.21 -13.70 7.29
CA TYR A 25 -0.75 -13.59 7.12
C TYR A 25 -0.01 -14.14 8.33
N ASP A 26 1.06 -14.88 8.06
CA ASP A 26 2.03 -15.31 9.08
C ASP A 26 3.46 -15.09 8.54
N VAL A 27 4.45 -15.25 9.41
CA VAL A 27 5.87 -15.19 9.00
C VAL A 27 6.12 -16.22 7.89
N SER A 28 6.85 -15.80 6.86
CA SER A 28 7.12 -16.53 5.63
C SER A 28 5.92 -16.66 4.67
N TYR A 29 4.78 -16.00 4.94
CA TYR A 29 3.68 -15.93 3.97
C TYR A 29 4.12 -15.19 2.71
N HIS A 30 3.88 -15.78 1.54
CA HIS A 30 4.20 -15.20 0.24
C HIS A 30 3.02 -14.38 -0.28
N ILE A 31 3.13 -13.05 -0.19
CA ILE A 31 2.15 -12.09 -0.73
C ILE A 31 2.23 -12.07 -2.25
N GLN A 32 3.46 -12.08 -2.79
CA GLN A 32 3.73 -12.04 -4.22
C GLN A 32 4.66 -13.17 -4.61
N LYS A 33 4.42 -13.76 -5.78
CA LYS A 33 5.39 -14.64 -6.43
C LYS A 33 6.35 -13.79 -7.26
N LYS A 34 7.65 -14.14 -7.20
CA LYS A 34 8.65 -13.46 -8.02
C LYS A 34 8.31 -13.66 -9.51
N ASN A 35 8.10 -12.56 -10.21
CA ASN A 35 7.98 -12.52 -11.65
C ASN A 35 8.68 -11.26 -12.19
N ASN A 36 8.88 -11.17 -13.50
CA ASN A 36 9.60 -10.05 -14.12
C ASN A 36 8.68 -8.87 -14.47
N LYS A 37 7.39 -8.93 -14.11
CA LYS A 37 6.39 -7.94 -14.48
C LYS A 37 5.96 -7.04 -13.34
N SER A 38 6.24 -7.43 -12.08
CA SER A 38 5.82 -6.69 -10.90
C SER A 38 7.00 -6.24 -10.05
N ASP A 39 6.84 -5.09 -9.40
CA ASP A 39 7.69 -4.66 -8.30
C ASP A 39 7.31 -5.43 -7.03
N LEU A 40 8.31 -5.98 -6.34
CA LEU A 40 8.09 -6.73 -5.10
C LEU A 40 8.01 -5.81 -3.90
N LEU A 41 6.95 -5.96 -3.11
CA LEU A 41 6.74 -5.20 -1.89
C LEU A 41 7.90 -5.40 -0.90
N THR A 42 8.47 -4.28 -0.47
CA THR A 42 9.43 -4.24 0.64
C THR A 42 9.04 -3.10 1.56
N ILE A 43 8.58 -3.43 2.76
CA ILE A 43 8.00 -2.50 3.73
C ILE A 43 8.66 -2.71 5.08
N ARG A 44 9.02 -1.60 5.72
CA ARG A 44 9.51 -1.60 7.10
C ARG A 44 8.84 -0.53 7.94
N LEU A 45 8.83 -0.77 9.23
CA LEU A 45 8.35 0.18 10.23
C LEU A 45 9.55 0.82 10.93
N GLU A 46 9.40 2.09 11.26
CA GLU A 46 10.45 2.88 11.94
C GLU A 46 9.88 3.54 13.20
N PRO A 47 10.62 3.57 14.32
CA PRO A 47 10.21 4.30 15.51
C PRO A 47 10.02 5.79 15.21
N THR A 48 10.96 6.37 14.43
CA THR A 48 10.97 7.77 14.05
C THR A 48 11.41 7.92 12.60
N ILE A 49 10.81 8.88 11.89
CA ILE A 49 11.31 9.39 10.63
C ILE A 49 11.35 10.91 10.69
N LYS A 50 12.34 11.51 10.03
CA LYS A 50 12.51 12.96 10.01
C LYS A 50 11.21 13.64 9.54
N ASN A 51 10.82 14.71 10.20
CA ASN A 51 9.60 15.48 9.91
C ASN A 51 8.27 14.72 10.13
N SER A 52 8.27 13.57 10.76
CA SER A 52 7.04 12.90 11.19
C SER A 52 6.58 13.41 12.56
N THR A 53 5.28 13.64 12.70
CA THR A 53 4.64 13.96 14.00
C THR A 53 4.32 12.70 14.82
N LYS A 54 4.64 11.51 14.28
CA LYS A 54 4.24 10.20 14.83
C LYS A 54 5.43 9.39 15.36
N GLY A 55 6.56 10.02 15.57
CA GLY A 55 7.76 9.36 16.11
C GLY A 55 7.66 9.12 17.62
N ALA A 56 8.01 7.90 18.05
CA ALA A 56 8.14 7.54 19.45
C ALA A 56 9.17 6.42 19.63
N PRO A 57 10.02 6.45 20.69
CA PRO A 57 10.96 5.37 21.00
C PRO A 57 10.28 4.14 21.63
N PHE A 58 9.07 4.33 22.19
CA PHE A 58 8.25 3.30 22.81
C PHE A 58 6.81 3.44 22.32
N ASP A 59 6.08 2.34 22.33
CA ASP A 59 4.63 2.38 22.13
C ASP A 59 3.87 2.66 23.44
N ASN A 60 2.53 2.65 23.37
CA ASN A 60 1.68 2.91 24.52
C ASN A 60 1.73 1.80 25.59
N ASP A 61 2.21 0.61 25.25
CA ASP A 61 2.40 -0.50 26.15
C ASP A 61 3.81 -0.53 26.77
N GLY A 62 4.65 0.49 26.45
CA GLY A 62 6.04 0.60 26.94
C GLY A 62 7.03 -0.30 26.17
N VAL A 63 6.62 -0.88 25.05
CA VAL A 63 7.51 -1.70 24.21
C VAL A 63 8.47 -0.82 23.45
N ALA A 64 9.77 -1.04 23.61
CA ALA A 64 10.80 -0.31 22.89
C ALA A 64 10.76 -0.63 21.41
N LEU A 65 10.60 0.41 20.58
CA LEU A 65 10.49 0.27 19.14
C LEU A 65 11.88 0.34 18.47
N LYS A 66 12.09 -0.54 17.50
CA LYS A 66 13.32 -0.60 16.69
C LYS A 66 12.91 -0.66 15.22
N LYS A 67 13.84 -0.36 14.31
CA LYS A 67 13.63 -0.60 12.88
C LYS A 67 13.17 -2.05 12.65
N LEU A 68 12.02 -2.21 12.00
CA LEU A 68 11.36 -3.51 11.87
C LEU A 68 10.97 -3.80 10.41
N PRO A 69 11.66 -4.71 9.70
CA PRO A 69 11.21 -5.18 8.40
C PRO A 69 9.98 -6.08 8.56
N ILE A 70 8.85 -5.71 7.97
CA ILE A 70 7.61 -6.49 8.03
C ILE A 70 7.35 -7.28 6.76
N ILE A 71 7.72 -6.74 5.60
CA ILE A 71 7.62 -7.41 4.30
C ILE A 71 8.94 -7.18 3.55
N GLU A 72 9.51 -8.21 2.99
CA GLU A 72 10.72 -8.14 2.17
C GLU A 72 10.56 -8.94 0.89
N LYS A 73 10.66 -8.28 -0.26
CA LYS A 73 10.52 -8.90 -1.58
C LYS A 73 9.25 -9.76 -1.69
N GLY A 74 8.11 -9.22 -1.23
CA GLY A 74 6.82 -9.89 -1.29
C GLY A 74 6.60 -11.00 -0.27
N ILE A 75 7.49 -11.15 0.73
CA ILE A 75 7.40 -12.18 1.78
C ILE A 75 7.26 -11.50 3.14
N VAL A 76 6.32 -11.94 3.95
CA VAL A 76 6.16 -11.49 5.35
C VAL A 76 7.36 -11.94 6.17
N LYS A 77 8.04 -11.00 6.81
CA LYS A 77 9.21 -11.26 7.67
C LYS A 77 8.89 -11.24 9.14
N THR A 78 8.05 -10.28 9.55
CA THR A 78 7.77 -10.08 10.96
C THR A 78 6.33 -9.61 11.12
N LEU A 79 5.64 -10.17 12.11
CA LEU A 79 4.36 -9.66 12.59
C LEU A 79 4.60 -8.61 13.66
N TRP A 80 3.70 -7.66 13.81
CA TRP A 80 3.79 -6.55 14.75
C TRP A 80 2.42 -6.16 15.25
N GLY A 81 2.31 -5.42 16.35
CA GLY A 81 1.03 -4.96 16.88
C GLY A 81 1.04 -4.83 18.39
N SER A 82 -0.16 -4.76 18.99
CA SER A 82 -0.31 -4.61 20.43
C SER A 82 0.33 -5.78 21.19
N ASN A 83 0.89 -5.48 22.35
CA ASN A 83 1.50 -6.46 23.23
C ASN A 83 0.50 -7.60 23.58
N SER A 84 -0.73 -7.23 23.95
CA SER A 84 -1.76 -8.19 24.33
C SER A 84 -2.13 -9.16 23.20
N LYS A 85 -2.29 -8.68 21.96
CA LYS A 85 -2.64 -9.54 20.81
C LYS A 85 -1.47 -10.40 20.38
N SER A 86 -0.25 -9.86 20.41
CA SER A 86 0.96 -10.63 20.11
C SER A 86 1.13 -11.80 21.09
N GLN A 87 0.96 -11.55 22.39
CA GLN A 87 1.01 -12.61 23.42
C GLN A 87 -0.11 -13.64 23.25
N TYR A 88 -1.35 -13.20 23.03
CA TYR A 88 -2.48 -14.11 22.82
C TYR A 88 -2.26 -15.06 21.65
N LEU A 89 -1.69 -14.55 20.55
CA LEU A 89 -1.37 -15.34 19.35
C LEU A 89 -0.05 -16.12 19.48
N ASN A 90 0.62 -16.06 20.63
CA ASN A 90 1.94 -16.65 20.85
C ASN A 90 2.98 -16.20 19.83
N LYS A 91 2.94 -14.91 19.48
CA LYS A 91 3.89 -14.24 18.56
C LYS A 91 4.84 -13.35 19.33
N GLN A 92 6.02 -13.11 18.77
CA GLN A 92 6.99 -12.18 19.35
C GLN A 92 6.40 -10.76 19.42
N VAL A 93 6.59 -10.10 20.56
CA VAL A 93 6.15 -8.72 20.79
C VAL A 93 7.15 -7.74 20.15
N HIS A 94 6.67 -6.92 19.23
CA HIS A 94 7.46 -5.88 18.57
C HIS A 94 6.91 -4.48 18.81
N GLY A 95 5.69 -4.36 19.36
CA GLY A 95 5.02 -3.09 19.66
C GLY A 95 4.24 -2.50 18.50
N ASN A 96 3.57 -1.37 18.78
CA ASN A 96 2.73 -0.64 17.83
C ASN A 96 3.52 0.50 17.17
N TYR A 97 3.60 0.47 15.83
CA TYR A 97 4.29 1.48 15.03
C TYR A 97 3.29 2.41 14.34
N GLN A 98 3.77 3.61 14.04
CA GLN A 98 3.01 4.57 13.26
C GLN A 98 3.72 5.02 11.98
N ASN A 99 5.05 4.87 11.91
CA ASN A 99 5.85 5.29 10.77
C ASN A 99 6.13 4.12 9.82
N VAL A 100 5.81 4.31 8.56
CA VAL A 100 5.89 3.30 7.50
C VAL A 100 6.84 3.79 6.41
N ILE A 101 7.77 2.93 6.00
CA ILE A 101 8.63 3.16 4.84
C ILE A 101 8.45 2.03 3.85
N VAL A 102 8.10 2.40 2.62
CA VAL A 102 7.97 1.50 1.47
C VAL A 102 9.13 1.78 0.52
N ASN A 103 9.82 0.75 0.09
CA ASN A 103 10.88 0.92 -0.90
C ASN A 103 10.32 1.41 -2.23
N ALA A 104 11.13 2.17 -2.98
CA ALA A 104 10.81 2.57 -4.34
C ALA A 104 10.66 1.36 -5.26
N GLY A 105 9.80 1.52 -6.28
CA GLY A 105 9.67 0.56 -7.37
C GLY A 105 10.60 0.90 -8.55
N THR A 106 10.25 0.35 -9.71
CA THR A 106 11.04 0.51 -10.94
C THR A 106 10.35 1.40 -11.98
N LEU A 107 9.05 1.74 -11.78
CA LEU A 107 8.28 2.49 -12.77
C LEU A 107 8.82 3.90 -12.94
N THR A 108 9.16 4.25 -14.17
CA THR A 108 9.59 5.59 -14.59
C THR A 108 8.48 6.29 -15.40
N LYS A 109 8.64 7.59 -15.65
CA LYS A 109 7.74 8.31 -16.56
C LYS A 109 7.86 7.79 -17.99
N ASP A 110 9.06 7.40 -18.40
CA ASP A 110 9.34 6.93 -19.76
C ASP A 110 8.63 5.60 -20.06
N ASP A 111 8.45 4.76 -19.06
CA ASP A 111 7.69 3.50 -19.18
C ASP A 111 6.21 3.72 -19.58
N LEU A 112 5.67 4.92 -19.36
CA LEU A 112 4.26 5.26 -19.61
C LEU A 112 4.02 6.12 -20.85
N ILE A 113 5.08 6.56 -21.58
CA ILE A 113 4.95 7.50 -22.70
C ILE A 113 4.08 6.93 -23.81
N ASP A 114 4.22 5.63 -24.10
CA ASP A 114 3.52 4.95 -25.19
C ASP A 114 2.31 4.13 -24.73
N GLU A 115 1.90 4.26 -23.46
CA GLU A 115 0.82 3.48 -22.86
C GLU A 115 -0.49 4.29 -22.78
N ASN A 116 -1.61 3.55 -22.75
CA ASN A 116 -2.91 4.12 -22.43
C ASN A 116 -3.19 3.88 -20.94
N TYR A 117 -3.36 4.96 -20.17
CA TYR A 117 -3.65 4.83 -18.74
C TYR A 117 -4.50 5.99 -18.22
N LEU A 118 -5.14 5.77 -17.09
CA LEU A 118 -5.88 6.78 -16.34
C LEU A 118 -5.08 7.14 -15.08
N GLU A 119 -4.60 8.38 -15.00
CA GLU A 119 -3.98 8.92 -13.80
C GLU A 119 -5.05 9.52 -12.90
N VAL A 120 -5.37 8.82 -11.81
CA VAL A 120 -6.33 9.30 -10.83
C VAL A 120 -5.65 10.30 -9.89
N VAL A 121 -6.19 11.52 -9.83
CA VAL A 121 -5.68 12.62 -9.01
C VAL A 121 -6.49 12.78 -7.74
N SER A 122 -7.83 12.69 -7.86
CA SER A 122 -8.74 12.87 -6.73
C SER A 122 -9.93 11.92 -6.83
N LEU A 123 -10.23 11.28 -5.71
CA LEU A 123 -11.37 10.41 -5.49
C LEU A 123 -12.31 11.05 -4.44
N SER A 124 -13.57 10.66 -4.40
CA SER A 124 -14.51 11.12 -3.36
C SER A 124 -14.13 10.58 -2.00
N ASP A 125 -13.89 9.28 -1.95
CA ASP A 125 -13.29 8.59 -0.84
C ASP A 125 -12.50 7.37 -1.39
N PHE A 126 -11.63 6.78 -0.60
CA PHE A 126 -10.91 5.58 -1.01
C PHE A 126 -10.62 4.72 0.21
N SER A 127 -11.19 3.54 0.20
CA SER A 127 -10.91 2.51 1.19
C SER A 127 -10.75 1.15 0.52
N ILE A 128 -9.98 0.29 1.15
CA ILE A 128 -9.78 -1.09 0.71
C ILE A 128 -10.37 -1.99 1.79
N ASP A 129 -11.25 -2.90 1.41
CA ASP A 129 -11.78 -3.90 2.34
C ASP A 129 -10.63 -4.72 2.93
N PRO A 130 -10.49 -4.77 4.27
CA PRO A 130 -9.35 -5.42 4.90
C PRO A 130 -9.36 -6.94 4.76
N ILE A 131 -10.49 -7.56 4.44
CA ILE A 131 -10.62 -9.01 4.31
C ILE A 131 -10.40 -9.42 2.85
N THR A 132 -11.18 -8.85 1.94
CA THR A 132 -11.21 -9.26 0.53
C THR A 132 -10.18 -8.56 -0.33
N GLY A 133 -9.75 -7.35 0.04
CA GLY A 133 -8.89 -6.49 -0.78
C GLY A 133 -9.63 -5.74 -1.88
N ASP A 134 -10.96 -5.78 -1.88
CA ASP A 134 -11.79 -5.03 -2.82
C ASP A 134 -11.76 -3.54 -2.50
N PHE A 135 -11.80 -2.72 -3.53
CA PHE A 135 -11.94 -1.28 -3.40
C PHE A 135 -12.82 -0.70 -4.49
N GLY A 136 -13.40 0.44 -4.19
CA GLY A 136 -14.18 1.22 -5.14
C GLY A 136 -14.20 2.68 -4.72
N SER A 137 -14.28 3.59 -5.70
CA SER A 137 -14.41 5.01 -5.43
C SER A 137 -14.88 5.79 -6.66
N GLU A 138 -15.54 6.92 -6.43
CA GLU A 138 -15.91 7.86 -7.48
C GLU A 138 -14.72 8.75 -7.85
N ILE A 139 -14.57 9.02 -9.15
CA ILE A 139 -13.52 9.87 -9.70
C ILE A 139 -13.99 11.33 -9.62
N ARG A 140 -13.28 12.17 -8.87
CA ARG A 140 -13.46 13.62 -8.89
C ARG A 140 -12.60 14.30 -9.93
N LEU A 141 -11.37 13.81 -10.10
CA LEU A 141 -10.43 14.30 -11.11
C LEU A 141 -9.47 13.18 -11.52
N ALA A 142 -9.34 12.98 -12.81
CA ALA A 142 -8.33 12.11 -13.41
C ALA A 142 -7.84 12.70 -14.75
N TYR A 143 -6.72 12.18 -15.22
CA TYR A 143 -6.20 12.47 -16.56
C TYR A 143 -6.11 11.18 -17.36
N LEU A 144 -6.80 11.15 -18.51
CA LEU A 144 -6.67 10.06 -19.46
C LEU A 144 -5.52 10.34 -20.41
N TYR A 145 -4.56 9.47 -20.44
CA TYR A 145 -3.46 9.46 -21.39
C TYR A 145 -3.73 8.41 -22.44
N SER A 146 -3.60 8.82 -23.69
CA SER A 146 -3.72 7.93 -24.86
C SER A 146 -2.53 8.17 -25.78
N LYS A 147 -1.93 7.08 -26.27
CA LYS A 147 -0.75 7.14 -27.14
C LYS A 147 -0.95 8.12 -28.29
N GLY A 148 0.01 9.05 -28.45
CA GLY A 148 0.01 10.03 -29.53
C GLY A 148 -1.08 11.10 -29.45
N LYS A 149 -1.77 11.26 -28.31
CA LYS A 149 -2.80 12.28 -28.08
C LYS A 149 -2.46 13.14 -26.87
N GLU A 150 -2.97 14.37 -26.86
CA GLU A 150 -2.94 15.19 -25.66
C GLU A 150 -3.77 14.54 -24.54
N ARG A 151 -3.33 14.76 -23.29
CA ARG A 151 -4.06 14.27 -22.11
C ARG A 151 -5.45 14.90 -22.03
N GLN A 152 -6.43 14.10 -21.67
CA GLN A 152 -7.80 14.57 -21.46
C GLN A 152 -8.13 14.62 -19.97
N ILE A 153 -8.83 15.68 -19.56
CA ILE A 153 -9.36 15.79 -18.20
C ILE A 153 -10.62 14.90 -18.10
N VAL A 154 -10.68 14.10 -17.06
CA VAL A 154 -11.82 13.22 -16.74
C VAL A 154 -12.36 13.61 -15.38
N THR A 155 -13.66 13.85 -15.31
CA THR A 155 -14.40 14.08 -14.06
C THR A 155 -15.63 13.18 -14.04
N GLY A 156 -16.00 12.69 -12.86
CA GLY A 156 -17.11 11.73 -12.73
C GLY A 156 -16.73 10.32 -13.15
N GLY A 157 -17.67 9.38 -12.98
CA GLY A 157 -17.41 7.95 -13.12
C GLY A 157 -16.81 7.33 -11.86
N SER A 158 -16.43 6.06 -11.95
CA SER A 158 -15.89 5.33 -10.81
C SER A 158 -14.80 4.36 -11.22
N ILE A 159 -13.96 4.01 -10.26
CA ILE A 159 -13.03 2.89 -10.34
C ILE A 159 -13.42 1.83 -9.33
N SER A 160 -13.21 0.57 -9.67
CA SER A 160 -13.28 -0.55 -8.75
C SER A 160 -12.29 -1.63 -9.11
N GLY A 161 -11.85 -2.38 -8.13
CA GLY A 161 -10.86 -3.44 -8.34
C GLY A 161 -10.57 -4.23 -7.07
N ASN A 162 -9.62 -5.13 -7.17
CA ASN A 162 -9.14 -5.92 -6.04
C ASN A 162 -7.62 -5.89 -6.02
N VAL A 163 -7.05 -5.52 -4.87
CA VAL A 163 -5.60 -5.40 -4.68
C VAL A 163 -4.89 -6.71 -4.96
N ASN A 164 -5.46 -7.84 -4.49
CA ASN A 164 -4.83 -9.16 -4.61
C ASN A 164 -4.75 -9.63 -6.07
N LEU A 165 -5.72 -9.25 -6.92
CA LEU A 165 -5.74 -9.60 -8.34
C LEU A 165 -4.71 -8.81 -9.17
N SER A 166 -4.23 -7.68 -8.65
CA SER A 166 -3.26 -6.80 -9.32
C SER A 166 -1.81 -7.09 -8.91
N LEU A 167 -1.56 -7.98 -7.95
CA LEU A 167 -0.21 -8.21 -7.40
C LEU A 167 0.82 -8.69 -8.42
N ASP A 168 0.40 -9.48 -9.41
CA ASP A 168 1.31 -10.04 -10.43
C ASP A 168 1.80 -9.00 -11.45
N THR A 169 1.11 -7.86 -11.55
CA THR A 169 1.44 -6.75 -12.46
C THR A 169 1.68 -5.43 -11.73
N LEU A 170 1.63 -5.45 -10.40
CA LEU A 170 1.83 -4.28 -9.57
C LEU A 170 3.17 -3.61 -9.85
N ARG A 171 3.14 -2.35 -10.26
CA ARG A 171 4.34 -1.52 -10.41
C ARG A 171 4.16 -0.21 -9.64
N PHE A 172 5.24 0.33 -9.13
CA PHE A 172 5.22 1.62 -8.45
C PHE A 172 6.47 2.44 -8.77
N THR A 173 6.34 3.75 -8.62
CA THR A 173 7.37 4.67 -9.09
C THR A 173 8.68 4.54 -8.33
N ASN A 174 9.78 4.80 -9.05
CA ASN A 174 11.09 5.01 -8.47
C ASN A 174 11.20 6.36 -7.71
N GLU A 175 10.33 7.33 -8.04
CA GLU A 175 10.19 8.58 -7.29
C GLU A 175 9.45 8.30 -5.97
N THR A 176 10.03 8.76 -4.86
CA THR A 176 9.43 8.64 -3.52
C THR A 176 8.99 9.99 -2.98
N VAL A 177 7.98 9.96 -2.12
CA VAL A 177 7.45 11.13 -1.40
C VAL A 177 7.34 10.83 0.08
N GLN A 178 7.36 11.90 0.88
CA GLN A 178 7.03 11.81 2.29
C GLN A 178 5.70 12.52 2.56
N HIS A 179 4.78 11.81 3.20
CA HIS A 179 3.53 12.35 3.75
C HIS A 179 3.45 12.05 5.24
N ASN A 180 3.92 12.99 6.08
CA ASN A 180 4.02 12.83 7.53
C ASN A 180 4.74 11.51 7.91
N ASN A 181 3.99 10.53 8.36
CA ASN A 181 4.47 9.22 8.87
C ASN A 181 4.61 8.13 7.78
N TYR A 182 4.54 8.51 6.52
CA TYR A 182 4.73 7.63 5.38
C TYR A 182 5.84 8.15 4.48
N ILE A 183 6.79 7.28 4.11
CA ILE A 183 7.75 7.49 3.03
C ILE A 183 7.59 6.33 2.06
N GLY A 184 7.41 6.61 0.78
CA GLY A 184 7.26 5.57 -0.22
C GLY A 184 7.03 6.10 -1.63
N PRO A 185 6.70 5.22 -2.58
CA PRO A 185 6.44 5.56 -3.97
C PRO A 185 5.38 6.65 -4.09
N LYS A 186 5.56 7.52 -5.08
CA LYS A 186 4.62 8.61 -5.37
C LYS A 186 3.35 8.14 -6.05
N LYS A 187 3.46 7.14 -6.93
CA LYS A 187 2.35 6.56 -7.69
C LYS A 187 2.43 5.04 -7.70
N VAL A 188 1.27 4.41 -7.86
CA VAL A 188 1.10 2.97 -8.05
C VAL A 188 0.36 2.75 -9.36
N LEU A 189 0.86 1.84 -10.18
CA LEU A 189 0.21 1.37 -11.39
C LEU A 189 -0.47 0.03 -11.11
N LEU A 190 -1.76 -0.03 -11.36
CA LEU A 190 -2.60 -1.21 -11.18
C LEU A 190 -3.23 -1.59 -12.51
N ASP A 191 -3.16 -2.86 -12.85
CA ASP A 191 -3.92 -3.47 -13.94
C ASP A 191 -5.22 -4.09 -13.42
N LYS A 192 -6.10 -4.46 -14.34
CA LYS A 192 -7.37 -5.14 -14.06
C LYS A 192 -8.32 -4.32 -13.18
N ILE A 193 -8.25 -3.00 -13.32
CA ILE A 193 -9.14 -2.07 -12.65
C ILE A 193 -10.31 -1.76 -13.58
N GLN A 194 -11.52 -1.93 -13.09
CA GLN A 194 -12.72 -1.54 -13.80
C GLN A 194 -12.90 -0.03 -13.68
N VAL A 195 -13.07 0.62 -14.83
CA VAL A 195 -13.36 2.05 -14.93
C VAL A 195 -14.74 2.20 -15.55
N ASN A 196 -15.68 2.79 -14.81
CA ASN A 196 -17.03 3.05 -15.30
C ASN A 196 -17.16 4.55 -15.60
N LYS A 197 -17.69 4.85 -16.79
CA LYS A 197 -17.95 6.22 -17.21
C LYS A 197 -19.11 6.80 -16.39
N GLY A 198 -18.98 8.04 -15.92
CA GLY A 198 -20.10 8.77 -15.34
C GLY A 198 -21.19 9.05 -16.39
N TRP A 199 -22.43 9.06 -15.95
CA TRP A 199 -23.55 9.50 -16.76
C TRP A 199 -23.57 11.02 -16.76
N PHE A 200 -23.25 11.63 -17.90
CA PHE A 200 -23.53 13.02 -18.24
C PHE A 200 -24.01 13.09 -19.69
#